data_f29a6bb2ad3e6c045e2992ef9cde34cb
#
_entry.id   f29a6bb2ad3e6c045e2992ef9cde34cb
#
_cell.length_a   1.000
_cell.length_b   1.000
_cell.length_c   1.000
_cell.angle_alpha   90.00
_cell.angle_beta   90.00
_cell.angle_gamma   90.00
#
_symmetry.space_group_name_H-M   'P 1'
#
loop_
_entity.id
_entity.type
_entity.pdbx_description
1 polymer ?
#
loop_
_entity_poly.entity_id
_entity_poly.type
_entity_poly.pdbx_seq_one_letter_code
_entity_poly.pdbx_strand_id
1 'polypeptide(L)'
;MKLINFLQPVETMKRVSREELAEKLDDLLEVVNKENVGFVITNEGKDDLVLCPAKWFDLYYDDDFGCIINSAVRYSLGRSSYMPSTTVKFVLKYIMVLDVRTITVMIEDINRSLVDEQLPYKDTWLSLKFALEDRLEKIQEGGGRNG
;
A
#
# COMPACT_ATOMS: atom_id res chain seq x y z
N MET A 1 11.22 -6.99 -9.04
CA MET A 1 10.49 -7.13 -8.84
C MET A 1 9.45 -6.96 -8.29
N LYS A 2 8.86 -6.82 -8.07
CA LYS A 2 7.58 -7.09 -7.62
C LYS A 2 7.12 -6.18 -6.52
N LEU A 3 7.52 -4.87 -6.57
CA LEU A 3 6.92 -3.86 -5.72
C LEU A 3 5.41 -3.85 -5.87
N ILE A 4 4.93 -4.07 -7.09
CA ILE A 4 3.49 -4.09 -7.37
C ILE A 4 2.76 -5.16 -6.56
N ASN A 5 3.47 -6.19 -6.09
CA ASN A 5 2.86 -7.22 -5.23
C ASN A 5 2.50 -6.70 -3.84
N PHE A 6 3.00 -5.51 -3.47
CA PHE A 6 2.69 -4.86 -2.20
C PHE A 6 1.60 -3.80 -2.35
N LEU A 7 1.13 -3.58 -3.57
CA LEU A 7 0.00 -2.71 -3.87
C LEU A 7 -1.27 -3.55 -3.85
N GLN A 8 -2.34 -3.08 -4.47
CA GLN A 8 -3.56 -3.88 -4.57
C GLN A 8 -3.34 -5.03 -5.56
N PRO A 9 -3.45 -6.30 -5.13
CA PRO A 9 -3.32 -7.43 -6.05
C PRO A 9 -4.42 -7.42 -7.12
N VAL A 10 -4.07 -7.80 -8.33
CA VAL A 10 -5.02 -7.84 -9.45
C VAL A 10 -6.24 -8.69 -9.14
N GLU A 11 -6.05 -9.79 -8.40
CA GLU A 11 -7.14 -10.70 -8.04
C GLU A 11 -8.21 -10.04 -7.18
N THR A 12 -7.85 -8.99 -6.43
CA THR A 12 -8.77 -8.28 -5.54
C THR A 12 -9.44 -7.08 -6.21
N MET A 13 -9.02 -6.71 -7.42
CA MET A 13 -9.60 -5.59 -8.14
C MET A 13 -10.96 -5.96 -8.70
N LYS A 14 -11.87 -4.99 -8.72
CA LYS A 14 -13.17 -5.16 -9.38
C LYS A 14 -12.98 -5.22 -10.89
N ARG A 15 -13.77 -6.06 -11.56
CA ARG A 15 -13.78 -6.19 -13.00
C ARG A 15 -14.83 -5.26 -13.58
N VAL A 16 -14.45 -4.56 -14.64
CA VAL A 16 -15.31 -3.62 -15.36
C VAL A 16 -15.14 -3.93 -16.85
N SER A 17 -16.25 -4.12 -17.57
CA SER A 17 -16.18 -4.34 -19.02
C SER A 17 -15.78 -3.06 -19.74
N ARG A 18 -15.30 -3.19 -20.98
CA ARG A 18 -15.00 -2.04 -21.82
C ARG A 18 -16.23 -1.16 -22.04
N GLU A 19 -17.40 -1.78 -22.21
CA GLU A 19 -18.66 -1.08 -22.40
C GLU A 19 -19.03 -0.27 -21.16
N GLU A 20 -18.91 -0.85 -19.98
CA GLU A 20 -19.16 -0.16 -18.72
C GLU A 20 -18.16 0.97 -18.49
N LEU A 21 -16.88 0.73 -18.82
CA LEU A 21 -15.86 1.78 -18.74
C LEU A 21 -16.23 2.97 -19.62
N ALA A 22 -16.68 2.71 -20.85
CA ALA A 22 -17.07 3.77 -21.79
C ALA A 22 -18.25 4.59 -21.25
N GLU A 23 -19.23 3.94 -20.64
CA GLU A 23 -20.40 4.61 -20.08
C GLU A 23 -20.09 5.42 -18.82
N LYS A 24 -19.18 4.92 -17.98
CA LYS A 24 -18.92 5.46 -16.63
C LYS A 24 -17.51 5.98 -16.47
N LEU A 25 -16.85 6.36 -17.55
CA LEU A 25 -15.42 6.70 -17.53
C LEU A 25 -15.08 7.74 -16.46
N ASP A 26 -15.80 8.86 -16.45
CA ASP A 26 -15.50 9.95 -15.50
C ASP A 26 -15.69 9.50 -14.05
N ASP A 27 -16.75 8.73 -13.77
CA ASP A 27 -17.03 8.22 -12.44
C ASP A 27 -15.93 7.25 -11.97
N LEU A 28 -15.49 6.35 -12.87
CA LEU A 28 -14.43 5.39 -12.54
C LEU A 28 -13.09 6.07 -12.32
N LEU A 29 -12.75 7.08 -13.12
CA LEU A 29 -11.53 7.85 -12.93
C LEU A 29 -11.53 8.56 -11.58
N GLU A 30 -12.67 9.11 -11.18
CA GLU A 30 -12.80 9.76 -9.88
C GLU A 30 -12.59 8.77 -8.72
N VAL A 31 -13.20 7.59 -8.81
CA VAL A 31 -13.05 6.54 -7.78
C VAL A 31 -11.59 6.10 -7.67
N VAL A 32 -10.92 5.88 -8.79
CA VAL A 32 -9.49 5.50 -8.81
C VAL A 32 -8.65 6.53 -8.07
N ASN A 33 -8.88 7.81 -8.33
CA ASN A 33 -8.10 8.89 -7.70
C ASN A 33 -8.44 9.09 -6.22
N LYS A 34 -9.71 9.04 -5.86
CA LYS A 34 -10.13 9.29 -4.47
C LYS A 34 -9.87 8.11 -3.56
N GLU A 35 -10.19 6.91 -4.01
CA GLU A 35 -10.11 5.70 -3.18
C GLU A 35 -8.78 4.97 -3.31
N ASN A 36 -7.94 5.40 -4.25
CA ASN A 36 -6.62 4.79 -4.47
C ASN A 36 -6.75 3.28 -4.75
N VAL A 37 -7.63 2.93 -5.67
CA VAL A 37 -7.89 1.54 -6.08
C VAL A 37 -7.68 1.37 -7.57
N GLY A 38 -7.48 0.11 -8.01
CA GLY A 38 -7.41 -0.25 -9.40
C GLY A 38 -8.64 -1.03 -9.84
N PHE A 39 -8.92 -0.97 -11.13
CA PHE A 39 -9.95 -1.79 -11.78
C PHE A 39 -9.32 -2.60 -12.90
N VAL A 40 -9.74 -3.85 -13.03
CA VAL A 40 -9.37 -4.65 -14.19
C VAL A 40 -10.44 -4.40 -15.28
N ILE A 41 -9.99 -4.01 -16.45
CA ILE A 41 -10.87 -3.79 -17.59
C ILE A 41 -10.89 -5.09 -18.40
N THR A 42 -12.07 -5.65 -18.57
CA THR A 42 -12.21 -6.91 -19.31
C THR A 42 -12.66 -6.67 -20.75
N ASN A 43 -12.25 -7.58 -21.60
CA ASN A 43 -12.70 -7.63 -23.00
C ASN A 43 -13.14 -9.06 -23.29
N GLU A 44 -14.41 -9.23 -23.66
CA GLU A 44 -14.99 -10.56 -23.93
C GLU A 44 -14.81 -11.54 -22.76
N GLY A 45 -14.95 -11.02 -21.52
CA GLY A 45 -14.82 -11.82 -20.31
C GLY A 45 -13.40 -12.13 -19.86
N LYS A 46 -12.40 -11.62 -20.58
CA LYS A 46 -10.99 -11.82 -20.22
C LYS A 46 -10.37 -10.53 -19.68
N ASP A 47 -9.48 -10.66 -18.74
CA ASP A 47 -8.72 -9.54 -18.20
C ASP A 47 -7.82 -8.98 -19.31
N ASP A 48 -7.90 -7.68 -19.57
CA ASP A 48 -7.23 -7.05 -20.70
C ASP A 48 -6.32 -5.89 -20.24
N LEU A 49 -6.84 -4.98 -19.44
CA LEU A 49 -6.13 -3.78 -18.99
C LEU A 49 -6.34 -3.57 -17.50
N VAL A 50 -5.48 -2.74 -16.90
CA VAL A 50 -5.67 -2.28 -15.52
C VAL A 50 -5.73 -0.76 -15.52
N LEU A 51 -6.74 -0.20 -14.88
CA LEU A 51 -6.86 1.22 -14.62
C LEU A 51 -6.46 1.47 -13.17
N CYS A 52 -5.43 2.24 -12.93
CA CYS A 52 -4.91 2.46 -11.58
C CYS A 52 -4.29 3.86 -11.44
N PRO A 53 -4.07 4.35 -10.21
CA PRO A 53 -3.41 5.64 -10.01
C PRO A 53 -1.99 5.64 -10.58
N ALA A 54 -1.61 6.74 -11.24
CA ALA A 54 -0.27 6.89 -11.81
C ALA A 54 0.82 6.79 -10.73
N LYS A 55 0.53 7.24 -9.51
CA LYS A 55 1.50 7.20 -8.40
C LYS A 55 1.95 5.79 -8.02
N TRP A 56 1.18 4.75 -8.39
CA TRP A 56 1.60 3.36 -8.17
C TRP A 56 2.84 3.02 -9.02
N PHE A 57 2.97 3.63 -10.19
CA PHE A 57 4.15 3.43 -11.04
C PHE A 57 5.38 4.16 -10.48
N ASP A 58 5.19 5.30 -9.81
CA ASP A 58 6.28 5.96 -9.11
C ASP A 58 6.84 5.04 -8.03
N LEU A 59 5.95 4.38 -7.28
CA LEU A 59 6.33 3.40 -6.28
C LEU A 59 7.08 2.22 -6.90
N TYR A 60 6.62 1.75 -8.06
CA TYR A 60 7.24 0.61 -8.76
C TYR A 60 8.70 0.90 -9.13
N TYR A 61 9.01 2.15 -9.48
CA TYR A 61 10.36 2.56 -9.87
C TYR A 61 11.19 3.14 -8.71
N ASP A 62 10.66 3.13 -7.49
CA ASP A 62 11.40 3.61 -6.32
C ASP A 62 12.15 2.45 -5.66
N ASP A 63 13.41 2.26 -6.04
CA ASP A 63 14.25 1.18 -5.52
C ASP A 63 14.47 1.29 -4.00
N ASP A 64 14.59 2.51 -3.48
CA ASP A 64 14.78 2.74 -2.05
C ASP A 64 13.58 2.24 -1.25
N PHE A 65 12.38 2.59 -1.71
CA PHE A 65 11.16 2.11 -1.06
C PHE A 65 11.02 0.59 -1.19
N GLY A 66 11.42 0.05 -2.33
CA GLY A 66 11.43 -1.40 -2.55
C GLY A 66 12.30 -2.13 -1.53
N CYS A 67 13.46 -1.59 -1.22
CA CYS A 67 14.34 -2.15 -0.20
C CYS A 67 13.70 -2.12 1.19
N ILE A 68 13.04 -1.02 1.52
CA ILE A 68 12.35 -0.86 2.81
C ILE A 68 11.19 -1.87 2.93
N ILE A 69 10.36 -1.99 1.90
CA ILE A 69 9.24 -2.94 1.89
C ILE A 69 9.75 -4.37 2.01
N ASN A 70 10.78 -4.70 1.26
CA ASN A 70 11.36 -6.05 1.30
C ASN A 70 11.91 -6.37 2.69
N SER A 71 12.57 -5.41 3.33
CA SER A 71 13.04 -5.57 4.70
C SER A 71 11.89 -5.81 5.67
N ALA A 72 10.82 -5.03 5.58
CA ALA A 72 9.67 -5.16 6.46
C ALA A 72 8.99 -6.53 6.34
N VAL A 73 8.84 -7.01 5.11
CA VAL A 73 8.12 -8.27 4.85
C VAL A 73 8.96 -9.50 5.20
N ARG A 74 10.26 -9.46 4.95
CA ARG A 74 11.12 -10.64 5.10
C ARG A 74 11.90 -10.67 6.41
N TYR A 75 12.23 -9.52 6.95
CA TYR A 75 13.12 -9.42 8.12
C TYR A 75 12.56 -8.50 9.18
N SER A 76 12.90 -7.23 9.07
CA SER A 76 12.50 -6.18 10.00
C SER A 76 12.81 -4.82 9.37
N LEU A 77 11.98 -3.83 9.66
CA LEU A 77 12.23 -2.45 9.24
C LEU A 77 13.56 -1.93 9.76
N GLY A 78 13.96 -2.36 10.96
CA GLY A 78 15.23 -1.97 11.53
C GLY A 78 16.45 -2.54 10.84
N ARG A 79 16.26 -3.51 9.93
CA ARG A 79 17.36 -4.08 9.14
C ARG A 79 17.57 -3.37 7.81
N SER A 80 16.74 -2.39 7.49
CA SER A 80 16.99 -1.56 6.31
C SER A 80 18.29 -0.79 6.52
N SER A 81 18.96 -0.41 5.43
CA SER A 81 20.20 0.35 5.51
C SER A 81 19.99 1.82 5.81
N TYR A 82 18.74 2.24 5.98
CA TYR A 82 18.39 3.64 6.22
C TYR A 82 18.22 3.93 7.69
N MET A 83 18.50 5.18 8.09
CA MET A 83 18.19 5.66 9.43
C MET A 83 16.67 5.55 9.68
N PRO A 84 16.24 5.31 10.92
CA PRO A 84 14.82 5.18 11.24
C PRO A 84 13.98 6.37 10.74
N SER A 85 14.45 7.60 10.90
CA SER A 85 13.73 8.77 10.42
C SER A 85 13.55 8.77 8.90
N THR A 86 14.54 8.30 8.15
CA THR A 86 14.48 8.17 6.70
C THR A 86 13.49 7.08 6.30
N THR A 87 13.55 5.93 6.98
CA THR A 87 12.62 4.82 6.76
C THR A 87 11.18 5.27 6.96
N VAL A 88 10.91 5.97 8.07
CA VAL A 88 9.57 6.49 8.37
C VAL A 88 9.10 7.45 7.27
N LYS A 89 9.98 8.35 6.85
CA LYS A 89 9.65 9.32 5.79
C LYS A 89 9.23 8.62 4.49
N PHE A 90 9.97 7.59 4.07
CA PHE A 90 9.63 6.84 2.86
C PHE A 90 8.32 6.06 3.02
N VAL A 91 8.11 5.41 4.15
CA VAL A 91 6.87 4.67 4.38
C VAL A 91 5.67 5.62 4.36
N LEU A 92 5.77 6.77 5.03
CA LEU A 92 4.68 7.75 5.06
C LEU A 92 4.40 8.33 3.67
N LYS A 93 5.44 8.52 2.86
CA LYS A 93 5.27 9.01 1.48
C LYS A 93 4.35 8.11 0.66
N TYR A 94 4.43 6.80 0.87
CA TYR A 94 3.69 5.82 0.08
C TYR A 94 2.59 5.10 0.85
N ILE A 95 2.26 5.56 2.05
CA ILE A 95 1.31 4.87 2.94
C ILE A 95 -0.06 4.64 2.27
N MET A 96 -0.47 5.54 1.39
CA MET A 96 -1.77 5.46 0.71
C MET A 96 -1.86 4.33 -0.31
N VAL A 97 -0.72 3.80 -0.75
CA VAL A 97 -0.69 2.72 -1.74
C VAL A 97 -0.32 1.37 -1.15
N LEU A 98 -0.03 1.30 0.15
CA LEU A 98 0.28 0.05 0.81
C LEU A 98 -0.98 -0.78 1.02
N ASP A 99 -0.87 -2.09 0.82
CA ASP A 99 -1.98 -3.00 1.07
C ASP A 99 -2.07 -3.37 2.56
N VAL A 100 -3.18 -4.00 2.93
CA VAL A 100 -3.44 -4.41 4.32
C VAL A 100 -2.34 -5.34 4.84
N ARG A 101 -1.91 -6.28 4.01
CA ARG A 101 -0.87 -7.25 4.41
C ARG A 101 0.44 -6.55 4.77
N THR A 102 0.90 -5.63 3.93
CA THR A 102 2.15 -4.91 4.16
C THR A 102 2.05 -4.03 5.41
N ILE A 103 0.95 -3.32 5.57
CA ILE A 103 0.71 -2.49 6.77
C ILE A 103 0.71 -3.36 8.02
N THR A 104 0.02 -4.48 8.00
CA THR A 104 -0.06 -5.40 9.15
C THR A 104 1.32 -5.94 9.52
N VAL A 105 2.10 -6.37 8.53
CA VAL A 105 3.47 -6.86 8.77
C VAL A 105 4.34 -5.78 9.40
N MET A 106 4.23 -4.54 8.93
CA MET A 106 4.99 -3.42 9.49
C MET A 106 4.60 -3.14 10.94
N ILE A 107 3.30 -3.14 11.24
CA ILE A 107 2.82 -2.92 12.62
C ILE A 107 3.33 -4.02 13.55
N GLU A 108 3.23 -5.27 13.14
CA GLU A 108 3.71 -6.41 13.91
C GLU A 108 5.22 -6.31 14.17
N ASP A 109 5.99 -5.93 13.16
CA ASP A 109 7.42 -5.74 13.28
C ASP A 109 7.77 -4.65 14.30
N ILE A 110 7.10 -3.51 14.20
CA ILE A 110 7.30 -2.40 15.12
C ILE A 110 6.96 -2.82 16.56
N ASN A 111 5.84 -3.52 16.74
CA ASN A 111 5.42 -4.00 18.06
C ASN A 111 6.46 -4.93 18.68
N ARG A 112 7.04 -5.85 17.89
CA ARG A 112 8.10 -6.73 18.37
C ARG A 112 9.33 -5.92 18.81
N SER A 113 9.68 -4.90 18.04
CA SER A 113 10.84 -4.06 18.35
C SER A 113 10.63 -3.21 19.60
N LEU A 114 9.40 -2.74 19.83
CA LEU A 114 9.08 -1.89 20.97
C LEU A 114 9.15 -2.61 22.33
N VAL A 115 9.16 -3.94 22.34
CA VAL A 115 9.35 -4.72 23.55
C VAL A 115 10.75 -4.48 24.13
N ASP A 116 11.73 -4.18 23.29
CA ASP A 116 13.09 -3.89 23.73
C ASP A 116 13.15 -2.48 24.32
N GLU A 117 13.37 -2.39 25.65
CA GLU A 117 13.47 -1.10 26.35
C GLU A 117 14.67 -0.27 25.90
N GLN A 118 15.68 -0.92 25.31
CA GLN A 118 16.89 -0.26 24.81
C GLN A 118 16.78 0.17 23.36
N LEU A 119 15.62 -0.01 22.73
CA LEU A 119 15.44 0.34 21.33
C LEU A 119 15.70 1.84 21.09
N PRO A 120 16.66 2.19 20.23
CA PRO A 120 16.89 3.59 19.89
C PRO A 120 15.77 4.12 19.02
N TYR A 121 15.54 5.43 19.09
CA TYR A 121 14.53 6.11 18.28
C TYR A 121 13.11 5.58 18.48
N LYS A 122 12.79 5.18 19.71
CA LYS A 122 11.49 4.60 20.05
C LYS A 122 10.32 5.50 19.63
N ASP A 123 10.42 6.82 19.85
CA ASP A 123 9.37 7.78 19.48
C ASP A 123 9.13 7.81 17.96
N THR A 124 10.18 7.65 17.18
CA THR A 124 10.09 7.61 15.72
C THR A 124 9.28 6.39 15.28
N TRP A 125 9.58 5.22 15.86
CA TRP A 125 8.84 3.99 15.55
C TRP A 125 7.39 4.05 16.03
N LEU A 126 7.13 4.64 17.19
CA LEU A 126 5.77 4.83 17.70
C LEU A 126 4.95 5.73 16.76
N SER A 127 5.55 6.81 16.26
CA SER A 127 4.91 7.71 15.32
C SER A 127 4.49 6.99 14.04
N LEU A 128 5.38 6.15 13.50
CA LEU A 128 5.06 5.34 12.33
C LEU A 128 3.96 4.33 12.62
N LYS A 129 4.04 3.65 13.76
CA LYS A 129 3.02 2.69 14.18
C LYS A 129 1.63 3.32 14.20
N PHE A 130 1.49 4.49 14.81
CA PHE A 130 0.20 5.18 14.89
C PHE A 130 -0.33 5.55 13.50
N ALA A 131 0.54 6.02 12.62
CA ALA A 131 0.14 6.35 11.25
C ALA A 131 -0.33 5.11 10.48
N LEU A 132 0.36 3.99 10.64
CA LEU A 132 -0.01 2.72 10.01
C LEU A 132 -1.34 2.18 10.55
N GLU A 133 -1.53 2.25 11.86
CA GLU A 133 -2.79 1.82 12.48
C GLU A 133 -3.96 2.67 12.02
N ASP A 134 -3.79 3.98 11.94
CA ASP A 134 -4.81 4.89 11.43
C ASP A 134 -5.17 4.57 9.98
N ARG A 135 -4.14 4.33 9.15
CA ARG A 135 -4.37 3.97 7.76
C ARG A 135 -5.11 2.64 7.62
N LEU A 136 -4.71 1.64 8.41
CA LEU A 136 -5.38 0.33 8.41
C LEU A 136 -6.85 0.45 8.77
N GLU A 137 -7.15 1.22 9.81
CA GLU A 137 -8.52 1.47 10.24
C GLU A 137 -9.35 2.09 9.10
N LYS A 138 -8.80 3.09 8.42
CA LYS A 138 -9.49 3.76 7.30
C LYS A 138 -9.74 2.82 6.12
N ILE A 139 -8.80 1.94 5.82
CA ILE A 139 -8.99 0.93 4.76
C ILE A 139 -10.12 -0.01 5.15
N GLN A 140 -10.15 -0.48 6.39
CA GLN A 140 -11.17 -1.41 6.87
C GLN A 140 -12.56 -0.78 6.90
N GLU A 141 -12.66 0.48 7.29
CA GLU A 141 -13.92 1.23 7.23
C GLU A 141 -14.41 1.39 5.79
N GLY A 142 -13.50 1.76 4.88
CA GLY A 142 -13.83 1.89 3.46
C GLY A 142 -14.27 0.57 2.84
N GLY A 143 -13.59 -0.54 3.19
CA GLY A 143 -13.96 -1.88 2.76
C GLY A 143 -15.34 -2.28 3.24
N GLY A 144 -15.70 -1.91 4.47
CA GLY A 144 -17.02 -2.16 5.03
C GLY A 144 -18.14 -1.46 4.30
N ARG A 145 -17.88 -0.27 3.75
CA ARG A 145 -18.88 0.50 3.00
C ARG A 145 -19.16 -0.09 1.62
N ASN A 146 -18.20 -0.81 1.08
CA ASN A 146 -18.30 -1.42 -0.26
C ASN A 146 -18.71 -2.88 -0.20
N GLY A 147 -18.94 -3.36 0.99
CA GLY A 147 -19.34 -4.76 1.23
C GLY A 147 -20.77 -5.06 0.88
#